data_215cb05d12733bc0514d7a1042f71c5f
#
_entry.id   215cb05d12733bc0514d7a1042f71c5f
#
_cell.length_a   1.000
_cell.length_b   1.000
_cell.length_c   1.000
_cell.angle_alpha   90.00
_cell.angle_beta   90.00
_cell.angle_gamma   90.00
#
_symmetry.space_group_name_H-M   'P 1'
#
loop_
_entity.id
_entity.type
_entity.pdbx_description
1 polymer ?
#
loop_
_entity_poly.entity_id
_entity_poly.type
_entity_poly.pdbx_seq_one_letter_code
_entity_poly.pdbx_strand_id
1 'polypeptide(L)'
;VAAVAPMAILLGVLAAIGLVCASFWEPISARFEKFGARFAVDLDAAGMRIAPQHFAFVLAGVALTLWVGLLAFFHPSLVVAILLLAACAGFTLFGGRSHLRSRRTKRIAMFQDQLEGALRTLSGGVRVGLGIRQALVLTSEQSREPVKTEFMRVVGLSNLGWSILDAFDQMAARMTNTETAVLARVIRVQAQTGGDLGSVLDGLAGTIRDRRRLRRRVKAITAQGRATAWLLGLLPLAIGGFVASQDELRDAMLGTLIGQFFLGLAMALDGLAIFSLVRITKIDP
;
A
#
# COMPACT_ATOMS: atom_id res chain seq x y z
N VAL A 1 -12.23 38.45 -25.90
CA VAL A 1 -13.20 37.59 -26.63
C VAL A 1 -12.57 36.24 -26.96
N ALA A 2 -11.27 36.16 -27.24
CA ALA A 2 -10.60 34.88 -27.61
C ALA A 2 -10.45 33.84 -26.48
N ALA A 3 -10.50 34.22 -25.20
CA ALA A 3 -10.37 33.31 -24.08
C ALA A 3 -11.70 32.68 -23.63
N VAL A 4 -12.85 33.16 -24.08
CA VAL A 4 -14.18 32.66 -23.68
C VAL A 4 -14.61 31.46 -24.53
N ALA A 5 -14.15 31.40 -25.80
CA ALA A 5 -14.50 30.29 -26.69
C ALA A 5 -14.09 28.90 -26.22
N PRO A 6 -12.85 28.66 -25.73
CA PRO A 6 -12.47 27.33 -25.25
C PRO A 6 -13.23 26.91 -23.96
N MET A 7 -13.58 27.86 -23.10
CA MET A 7 -14.33 27.62 -21.89
C MET A 7 -15.80 27.26 -22.15
N ALA A 8 -16.42 27.89 -23.16
CA ALA A 8 -17.79 27.57 -23.63
C ALA A 8 -17.85 26.18 -24.28
N ILE A 9 -16.84 25.80 -25.07
CA ILE A 9 -16.72 24.47 -25.67
C ILE A 9 -16.54 23.41 -24.57
N LEU A 10 -15.72 23.66 -23.56
CA LEU A 10 -15.46 22.77 -22.44
C LEU A 10 -16.72 22.54 -21.60
N LEU A 11 -17.47 23.60 -21.31
CA LEU A 11 -18.78 23.54 -20.65
C LEU A 11 -19.83 22.81 -21.49
N GLY A 12 -19.86 23.01 -22.77
CA GLY A 12 -20.75 22.32 -23.70
C GLY A 12 -20.47 20.81 -23.78
N VAL A 13 -19.19 20.44 -23.83
CA VAL A 13 -18.77 19.03 -23.84
C VAL A 13 -19.09 18.36 -22.51
N LEU A 14 -18.87 19.02 -21.38
CA LEU A 14 -19.23 18.52 -20.06
C LEU A 14 -20.74 18.34 -19.91
N ALA A 15 -21.55 19.26 -20.38
CA ALA A 15 -23.02 19.18 -20.38
C ALA A 15 -23.51 18.04 -21.28
N ALA A 16 -22.96 17.90 -22.49
CA ALA A 16 -23.28 16.79 -23.39
C ALA A 16 -22.92 15.41 -22.80
N ILE A 17 -21.77 15.31 -22.19
CA ILE A 17 -21.35 14.07 -21.47
C ILE A 17 -22.30 13.79 -20.31
N GLY A 18 -22.69 14.80 -19.55
CA GLY A 18 -23.67 14.66 -18.46
C GLY A 18 -25.03 14.15 -18.94
N LEU A 19 -25.54 14.69 -20.07
CA LEU A 19 -26.79 14.25 -20.69
C LEU A 19 -26.72 12.81 -21.23
N VAL A 20 -25.63 12.45 -21.90
CA VAL A 20 -25.38 11.07 -22.38
C VAL A 20 -25.26 10.11 -21.19
N CYS A 21 -24.56 10.47 -20.13
CA CYS A 21 -24.48 9.67 -18.91
C CYS A 21 -25.86 9.49 -18.26
N ALA A 22 -26.69 10.52 -18.23
CA ALA A 22 -28.04 10.43 -17.67
C ALA A 22 -28.99 9.55 -18.50
N SER A 23 -28.87 9.61 -19.84
CA SER A 23 -29.71 8.82 -20.75
C SER A 23 -29.34 7.33 -20.83
N PHE A 24 -28.07 7.01 -20.56
CA PHE A 24 -27.54 5.64 -20.59
C PHE A 24 -27.15 5.13 -19.20
N TRP A 25 -27.74 5.67 -18.14
CA TRP A 25 -27.39 5.35 -16.77
C TRP A 25 -27.51 3.85 -16.44
N GLU A 26 -28.60 3.21 -16.83
CA GLU A 26 -28.84 1.79 -16.54
C GLU A 26 -27.81 0.84 -17.18
N PRO A 27 -27.55 0.88 -18.51
CA PRO A 27 -26.56 -0.01 -19.11
C PRO A 27 -25.13 0.35 -18.74
N ILE A 28 -24.86 1.62 -18.42
CA ILE A 28 -23.55 2.08 -17.95
C ILE A 28 -23.31 1.57 -16.53
N SER A 29 -24.28 1.74 -15.63
CA SER A 29 -24.15 1.27 -14.22
C SER A 29 -23.89 -0.22 -14.12
N ALA A 30 -24.58 -1.04 -14.93
CA ALA A 30 -24.38 -2.50 -14.97
C ALA A 30 -22.99 -2.90 -15.47
N ARG A 31 -22.39 -2.15 -16.40
CA ARG A 31 -21.00 -2.38 -16.82
C ARG A 31 -20.00 -1.95 -15.75
N PHE A 32 -20.24 -0.82 -15.10
CA PHE A 32 -19.42 -0.34 -13.99
C PHE A 32 -19.52 -1.24 -12.76
N GLU A 33 -20.66 -1.87 -12.52
CA GLU A 33 -20.83 -2.86 -11.47
C GLU A 33 -19.97 -4.09 -11.73
N LYS A 34 -20.01 -4.66 -12.94
CA LYS A 34 -19.13 -5.79 -13.34
C LYS A 34 -17.65 -5.41 -13.30
N PHE A 35 -17.32 -4.19 -13.69
CA PHE A 35 -15.95 -3.70 -13.63
C PHE A 35 -15.51 -3.44 -12.19
N GLY A 36 -16.36 -2.81 -11.38
CA GLY A 36 -16.14 -2.54 -9.96
C GLY A 36 -16.03 -3.82 -9.14
N ALA A 37 -16.76 -4.90 -9.50
CA ALA A 37 -16.67 -6.19 -8.84
C ALA A 37 -15.24 -6.77 -8.84
N ARG A 38 -14.42 -6.45 -9.85
CA ARG A 38 -12.99 -6.84 -9.88
C ARG A 38 -12.17 -6.18 -8.77
N PHE A 39 -12.61 -5.05 -8.24
CA PHE A 39 -11.97 -4.32 -7.17
C PHE A 39 -12.63 -4.58 -5.80
N ALA A 40 -13.77 -5.29 -5.76
CA ALA A 40 -14.54 -5.52 -4.54
C ALA A 40 -13.70 -6.19 -3.44
N VAL A 41 -12.93 -7.22 -3.82
CA VAL A 41 -12.05 -7.95 -2.90
C VAL A 41 -10.93 -7.06 -2.37
N ASP A 42 -10.34 -6.24 -3.23
CA ASP A 42 -9.25 -5.32 -2.84
C ASP A 42 -9.77 -4.15 -1.99
N LEU A 43 -10.99 -3.66 -2.26
CA LEU A 43 -11.68 -2.62 -1.48
C LEU A 43 -12.03 -3.12 -0.08
N ASP A 44 -12.60 -4.32 0.05
CA ASP A 44 -12.89 -4.91 1.37
C ASP A 44 -11.59 -5.20 2.15
N ALA A 45 -10.57 -5.73 1.48
CA ALA A 45 -9.25 -5.93 2.08
C ALA A 45 -8.57 -4.61 2.49
N ALA A 46 -8.80 -3.52 1.76
CA ALA A 46 -8.34 -2.17 2.12
C ALA A 46 -9.18 -1.53 3.25
N GLY A 47 -10.33 -2.13 3.61
CA GLY A 47 -11.23 -1.64 4.65
C GLY A 47 -12.04 -0.42 4.25
N MET A 48 -12.19 -0.17 2.96
CA MET A 48 -13.01 0.92 2.45
C MET A 48 -14.46 0.46 2.31
N ARG A 49 -15.38 1.13 3.03
CA ARG A 49 -16.84 0.89 2.95
C ARG A 49 -17.48 1.63 1.77
N ILE A 50 -16.79 1.67 0.63
CA ILE A 50 -17.27 2.34 -0.58
C ILE A 50 -17.79 1.25 -1.52
N ALA A 51 -19.00 1.44 -2.05
CA ALA A 51 -19.51 0.51 -3.05
C ALA A 51 -18.57 0.46 -4.27
N PRO A 52 -18.22 -0.74 -4.78
CA PRO A 52 -17.25 -0.90 -5.87
C PRO A 52 -17.58 -0.08 -7.12
N GLN A 53 -18.87 0.13 -7.39
CA GLN A 53 -19.36 0.97 -8.47
C GLN A 53 -18.94 2.44 -8.33
N HIS A 54 -19.02 3.03 -7.12
CA HIS A 54 -18.60 4.42 -6.91
C HIS A 54 -17.10 4.61 -7.12
N PHE A 55 -16.29 3.62 -6.71
CA PHE A 55 -14.85 3.64 -6.97
C PHE A 55 -14.55 3.60 -8.48
N ALA A 56 -15.26 2.77 -9.24
CA ALA A 56 -15.12 2.71 -10.68
C ALA A 56 -15.56 4.03 -11.37
N PHE A 57 -16.63 4.67 -10.89
CA PHE A 57 -17.06 5.99 -11.38
C PHE A 57 -16.02 7.08 -11.11
N VAL A 58 -15.42 7.11 -9.93
CA VAL A 58 -14.35 8.07 -9.61
C VAL A 58 -13.15 7.87 -10.52
N LEU A 59 -12.71 6.63 -10.75
CA LEU A 59 -11.60 6.35 -11.68
C LEU A 59 -11.92 6.80 -13.11
N ALA A 60 -13.14 6.52 -13.59
CA ALA A 60 -13.57 6.95 -14.92
C ALA A 60 -13.67 8.48 -15.02
N GLY A 61 -14.18 9.15 -13.99
CA GLY A 61 -14.25 10.60 -13.91
C GLY A 61 -12.86 11.25 -13.94
N VAL A 62 -11.91 10.74 -13.18
CA VAL A 62 -10.52 11.22 -13.20
C VAL A 62 -9.87 10.97 -14.57
N ALA A 63 -10.08 9.81 -15.19
CA ALA A 63 -9.56 9.53 -16.52
C ALA A 63 -10.10 10.52 -17.56
N LEU A 64 -11.42 10.79 -17.49
CA LEU A 64 -12.09 11.70 -18.41
C LEU A 64 -11.64 13.16 -18.24
N THR A 65 -11.52 13.63 -16.99
CA THR A 65 -11.04 15.00 -16.72
C THR A 65 -9.60 15.21 -17.16
N LEU A 66 -8.72 14.23 -16.96
CA LEU A 66 -7.35 14.27 -17.45
C LEU A 66 -7.30 14.29 -18.98
N TRP A 67 -8.12 13.46 -19.63
CA TRP A 67 -8.19 13.40 -21.08
C TRP A 67 -8.70 14.71 -21.70
N VAL A 68 -9.80 15.26 -21.17
CA VAL A 68 -10.36 16.56 -21.63
C VAL A 68 -9.36 17.70 -21.42
N GLY A 69 -8.64 17.71 -20.27
CA GLY A 69 -7.59 18.70 -20.01
C GLY A 69 -6.45 18.64 -21.03
N LEU A 70 -6.00 17.42 -21.37
CA LEU A 70 -4.96 17.21 -22.40
C LEU A 70 -5.44 17.64 -23.81
N LEU A 71 -6.68 17.34 -24.15
CA LEU A 71 -7.28 17.79 -25.44
C LEU A 71 -7.33 19.32 -25.54
N ALA A 72 -7.72 20.00 -24.46
CA ALA A 72 -7.80 21.47 -24.43
C ALA A 72 -6.43 22.14 -24.54
N PHE A 73 -5.36 21.49 -24.08
CA PHE A 73 -4.01 22.03 -24.09
C PHE A 73 -3.25 21.75 -25.39
N PHE A 74 -3.35 20.52 -25.93
CA PHE A 74 -2.52 20.06 -27.05
C PHE A 74 -3.21 20.08 -28.42
N HIS A 75 -4.55 20.21 -28.51
CA HIS A 75 -5.34 20.13 -29.77
C HIS A 75 -4.88 18.98 -30.69
N PRO A 76 -4.76 17.74 -30.19
CA PRO A 76 -4.18 16.65 -30.96
C PRO A 76 -5.07 16.17 -32.09
N SER A 77 -4.49 15.52 -33.11
CA SER A 77 -5.26 14.81 -34.15
C SER A 77 -6.11 13.68 -33.52
N LEU A 78 -7.18 13.29 -34.23
CA LEU A 78 -8.15 12.30 -33.73
C LEU A 78 -7.51 11.00 -33.30
N VAL A 79 -6.49 10.51 -34.00
CA VAL A 79 -5.74 9.30 -33.67
C VAL A 79 -4.98 9.46 -32.33
N VAL A 80 -4.31 10.60 -32.15
CA VAL A 80 -3.58 10.90 -30.91
C VAL A 80 -4.54 11.08 -29.73
N ALA A 81 -5.72 11.66 -29.96
CA ALA A 81 -6.76 11.81 -28.93
C ALA A 81 -7.24 10.45 -28.40
N ILE A 82 -7.44 9.44 -29.27
CA ILE A 82 -7.83 8.09 -28.88
C ILE A 82 -6.69 7.39 -28.10
N LEU A 83 -5.45 7.53 -28.53
CA LEU A 83 -4.29 6.98 -27.84
C LEU A 83 -4.12 7.61 -26.44
N LEU A 84 -4.33 8.93 -26.33
CA LEU A 84 -4.32 9.64 -25.04
C LEU A 84 -5.44 9.16 -24.11
N LEU A 85 -6.64 8.88 -24.64
CA LEU A 85 -7.71 8.29 -23.83
C LEU A 85 -7.31 6.93 -23.24
N ALA A 86 -6.76 6.05 -24.08
CA ALA A 86 -6.30 4.75 -23.64
C ALA A 86 -5.17 4.85 -22.60
N ALA A 87 -4.23 5.78 -22.80
CA ALA A 87 -3.14 6.03 -21.85
C ALA A 87 -3.65 6.59 -20.51
N CYS A 88 -4.57 7.57 -20.52
CA CYS A 88 -5.18 8.11 -19.31
C CYS A 88 -5.98 7.04 -18.55
N ALA A 89 -6.76 6.22 -19.25
CA ALA A 89 -7.48 5.10 -18.65
C ALA A 89 -6.52 4.07 -18.02
N GLY A 90 -5.45 3.69 -18.72
CA GLY A 90 -4.42 2.80 -18.19
C GLY A 90 -3.71 3.37 -16.96
N PHE A 91 -3.34 4.65 -16.99
CA PHE A 91 -2.69 5.33 -15.88
C PHE A 91 -3.58 5.42 -14.63
N THR A 92 -4.85 5.79 -14.80
CA THR A 92 -5.81 5.88 -13.67
C THR A 92 -6.12 4.51 -13.07
N LEU A 93 -6.22 3.45 -13.89
CA LEU A 93 -6.40 2.08 -13.41
C LEU A 93 -5.17 1.57 -12.65
N PHE A 94 -3.98 1.84 -13.16
CA PHE A 94 -2.73 1.48 -12.49
C PHE A 94 -2.56 2.25 -11.17
N GLY A 95 -2.82 3.56 -11.17
CA GLY A 95 -2.79 4.42 -9.98
C GLY A 95 -3.81 3.97 -8.93
N GLY A 96 -5.04 3.68 -9.33
CA GLY A 96 -6.10 3.17 -8.46
C GLY A 96 -5.72 1.85 -7.80
N ARG A 97 -5.19 0.88 -8.57
CA ARG A 97 -4.70 -0.40 -8.02
C ARG A 97 -3.51 -0.22 -7.09
N SER A 98 -2.57 0.62 -7.46
CA SER A 98 -1.39 0.93 -6.63
C SER A 98 -1.82 1.55 -5.30
N HIS A 99 -2.77 2.49 -5.33
CA HIS A 99 -3.33 3.11 -4.13
C HIS A 99 -4.04 2.10 -3.22
N LEU A 100 -4.90 1.22 -3.79
CA LEU A 100 -5.57 0.16 -3.04
C LEU A 100 -4.58 -0.82 -2.41
N ARG A 101 -3.56 -1.26 -3.16
CA ARG A 101 -2.50 -2.12 -2.63
C ARG A 101 -1.75 -1.46 -1.49
N SER A 102 -1.40 -0.18 -1.62
CA SER A 102 -0.72 0.58 -0.56
C SER A 102 -1.59 0.68 0.70
N ARG A 103 -2.88 0.95 0.55
CA ARG A 103 -3.86 0.98 1.64
C ARG A 103 -3.99 -0.37 2.33
N ARG A 104 -4.15 -1.45 1.54
CA ARG A 104 -4.20 -2.83 2.04
C ARG A 104 -2.95 -3.20 2.83
N THR A 105 -1.76 -2.93 2.27
CA THR A 105 -0.48 -3.22 2.95
C THR A 105 -0.36 -2.44 4.26
N LYS A 106 -0.74 -1.16 4.28
CA LYS A 106 -0.75 -0.35 5.51
C LYS A 106 -1.73 -0.91 6.55
N ARG A 107 -2.93 -1.33 6.12
CA ARG A 107 -3.92 -1.93 7.02
C ARG A 107 -3.41 -3.24 7.62
N ILE A 108 -2.82 -4.13 6.81
CA ILE A 108 -2.22 -5.38 7.28
C ILE A 108 -1.08 -5.09 8.27
N ALA A 109 -0.22 -4.12 7.98
CA ALA A 109 0.86 -3.73 8.88
C ALA A 109 0.33 -3.19 10.21
N MET A 110 -0.70 -2.33 10.19
CA MET A 110 -1.36 -1.84 11.42
C MET A 110 -2.02 -2.98 12.20
N PHE A 111 -2.64 -3.95 11.51
CA PHE A 111 -3.21 -5.14 12.15
C PHE A 111 -2.12 -5.95 12.85
N GLN A 112 -1.01 -6.25 12.16
CA GLN A 112 0.13 -6.96 12.75
C GLN A 112 0.68 -6.22 13.98
N ASP A 113 0.75 -4.89 13.92
CA ASP A 113 1.23 -4.07 15.03
C ASP A 113 0.33 -4.12 16.26
N GLN A 114 -0.96 -4.33 16.10
CA GLN A 114 -1.92 -4.38 17.20
C GLN A 114 -2.17 -5.82 17.69
N LEU A 115 -1.86 -6.84 16.86
CA LEU A 115 -2.21 -8.24 17.11
C LEU A 115 -1.61 -8.76 18.41
N GLU A 116 -0.37 -8.40 18.76
CA GLU A 116 0.27 -8.81 20.04
C GLU A 116 -0.59 -8.40 21.24
N GLY A 117 -1.00 -7.13 21.30
CA GLY A 117 -1.83 -6.62 22.39
C GLY A 117 -3.20 -7.29 22.44
N ALA A 118 -3.83 -7.45 21.27
CA ALA A 118 -5.12 -8.12 21.15
C ALA A 118 -5.07 -9.59 21.61
N LEU A 119 -4.01 -10.33 21.26
CA LEU A 119 -3.84 -11.72 21.71
C LEU A 119 -3.66 -11.83 23.21
N ARG A 120 -3.00 -10.86 23.85
CA ARG A 120 -2.88 -10.81 25.33
C ARG A 120 -4.23 -10.59 26.00
N THR A 121 -5.02 -9.65 25.48
CA THR A 121 -6.38 -9.41 26.00
C THR A 121 -7.25 -10.65 25.79
N LEU A 122 -7.18 -11.28 24.62
CA LEU A 122 -7.90 -12.51 24.31
C LEU A 122 -7.48 -13.67 25.24
N SER A 123 -6.18 -13.87 25.44
CA SER A 123 -5.64 -14.86 26.36
C SER A 123 -6.13 -14.63 27.79
N GLY A 124 -6.08 -13.36 28.26
CA GLY A 124 -6.57 -12.99 29.59
C GLY A 124 -8.05 -13.31 29.75
N GLY A 125 -8.89 -12.98 28.77
CA GLY A 125 -10.31 -13.33 28.77
C GLY A 125 -10.58 -14.83 28.87
N VAL A 126 -9.86 -15.63 28.06
CA VAL A 126 -9.99 -17.10 28.07
C VAL A 126 -9.51 -17.70 29.42
N ARG A 127 -8.43 -17.19 30.00
CA ARG A 127 -7.91 -17.66 31.29
C ARG A 127 -8.85 -17.42 32.48
N VAL A 128 -9.63 -16.34 32.44
CA VAL A 128 -10.66 -16.11 33.48
C VAL A 128 -11.96 -16.87 33.20
N GLY A 129 -11.94 -17.78 32.22
CA GLY A 129 -13.07 -18.68 31.93
C GLY A 129 -14.11 -18.13 30.95
N LEU A 130 -13.85 -17.01 30.28
CA LEU A 130 -14.71 -16.54 29.22
C LEU A 130 -14.66 -17.48 28.02
N GLY A 131 -15.80 -17.79 27.41
CA GLY A 131 -15.81 -18.47 26.13
C GLY A 131 -15.11 -17.62 25.05
N ILE A 132 -14.49 -18.29 24.08
CA ILE A 132 -13.68 -17.61 23.03
C ILE A 132 -14.45 -16.49 22.33
N ARG A 133 -15.76 -16.64 22.11
CA ARG A 133 -16.63 -15.60 21.51
C ARG A 133 -16.73 -14.36 22.40
N GLN A 134 -16.95 -14.54 23.71
CA GLN A 134 -17.01 -13.44 24.67
C GLN A 134 -15.66 -12.73 24.80
N ALA A 135 -14.60 -13.51 24.86
CA ALA A 135 -13.24 -12.98 24.90
C ALA A 135 -12.89 -12.17 23.63
N LEU A 136 -13.37 -12.61 22.46
CA LEU A 136 -13.22 -11.85 21.21
C LEU A 136 -14.00 -10.53 21.21
N VAL A 137 -15.25 -10.51 21.72
CA VAL A 137 -16.03 -9.27 21.88
C VAL A 137 -15.27 -8.30 22.77
N LEU A 138 -14.89 -8.72 23.95
CA LEU A 138 -14.12 -7.92 24.91
C LEU A 138 -12.83 -7.37 24.26
N THR A 139 -12.08 -8.25 23.58
CA THR A 139 -10.84 -7.86 22.90
C THR A 139 -11.11 -6.83 21.79
N SER A 140 -12.18 -7.00 21.01
CA SER A 140 -12.53 -6.08 19.94
C SER A 140 -12.91 -4.70 20.45
N GLU A 141 -13.61 -4.62 21.59
CA GLU A 141 -13.98 -3.35 22.23
C GLU A 141 -12.76 -2.57 22.72
N GLN A 142 -11.77 -3.28 23.23
CA GLN A 142 -10.51 -2.68 23.70
C GLN A 142 -9.50 -2.42 22.59
N SER A 143 -9.73 -2.95 21.39
CA SER A 143 -8.83 -2.81 20.24
C SER A 143 -9.18 -1.60 19.38
N ARG A 144 -8.16 -1.12 18.63
CA ARG A 144 -8.34 -0.10 17.60
C ARG A 144 -8.54 -0.76 16.22
N GLU A 145 -8.98 0.04 15.25
CA GLU A 145 -8.99 -0.40 13.86
C GLU A 145 -7.54 -0.69 13.38
N PRO A 146 -7.30 -1.76 12.64
CA PRO A 146 -8.24 -2.69 12.02
C PRO A 146 -8.59 -3.96 12.84
N VAL A 147 -7.93 -4.22 13.98
CA VAL A 147 -8.17 -5.43 14.79
C VAL A 147 -9.63 -5.51 15.26
N LYS A 148 -10.17 -4.39 15.72
CA LYS A 148 -11.59 -4.29 16.13
C LYS A 148 -12.53 -4.84 15.06
N THR A 149 -12.44 -4.32 13.83
CA THR A 149 -13.31 -4.74 12.73
C THR A 149 -13.13 -6.22 12.38
N GLU A 150 -11.91 -6.74 12.35
CA GLU A 150 -11.67 -8.13 11.97
C GLU A 150 -12.15 -9.12 13.05
N PHE A 151 -11.93 -8.83 14.33
CA PHE A 151 -12.42 -9.67 15.42
C PHE A 151 -13.95 -9.62 15.52
N MET A 152 -14.57 -8.44 15.33
CA MET A 152 -16.02 -8.32 15.26
C MET A 152 -16.61 -9.07 14.06
N ARG A 153 -15.91 -9.14 12.93
CA ARG A 153 -16.32 -9.99 11.80
C ARG A 153 -16.31 -11.47 12.16
N VAL A 154 -15.28 -11.94 12.87
CA VAL A 154 -15.23 -13.34 13.37
C VAL A 154 -16.43 -13.63 14.28
N VAL A 155 -16.73 -12.72 15.21
CA VAL A 155 -17.90 -12.83 16.09
C VAL A 155 -19.21 -12.83 15.29
N GLY A 156 -19.33 -11.91 14.32
CA GLY A 156 -20.51 -11.80 13.46
C GLY A 156 -20.77 -13.08 12.65
N LEU A 157 -19.74 -13.65 12.03
CA LEU A 157 -19.86 -14.93 11.32
C LEU A 157 -20.30 -16.05 12.25
N SER A 158 -19.73 -16.10 13.48
CA SER A 158 -20.12 -17.08 14.47
C SER A 158 -21.57 -16.91 14.93
N ASN A 159 -22.08 -15.68 15.00
CA ASN A 159 -23.50 -15.41 15.31
C ASN A 159 -24.45 -15.84 14.15
N LEU A 160 -23.95 -15.88 12.93
CA LEU A 160 -24.65 -16.38 11.75
C LEU A 160 -24.59 -17.91 11.61
N GLY A 161 -24.04 -18.62 12.62
CA GLY A 161 -23.96 -20.09 12.64
C GLY A 161 -22.68 -20.69 12.04
N TRP A 162 -21.71 -19.87 11.61
CA TRP A 162 -20.43 -20.40 11.15
C TRP A 162 -19.60 -20.94 12.33
N SER A 163 -18.80 -21.97 12.05
CA SER A 163 -17.78 -22.38 13.01
C SER A 163 -16.82 -21.24 13.28
N ILE A 164 -16.49 -21.04 14.56
CA ILE A 164 -15.49 -20.02 14.93
C ILE A 164 -14.13 -20.27 14.28
N LEU A 165 -13.80 -21.54 14.01
CA LEU A 165 -12.59 -21.98 13.34
C LEU A 165 -12.56 -21.49 11.88
N ASP A 166 -13.67 -21.66 11.17
CA ASP A 166 -13.80 -21.23 9.78
C ASP A 166 -13.84 -19.69 9.66
N ALA A 167 -14.40 -19.03 10.66
CA ALA A 167 -14.37 -17.56 10.74
C ALA A 167 -12.94 -17.02 10.93
N PHE A 168 -12.09 -17.70 11.72
CA PHE A 168 -10.66 -17.35 11.84
C PHE A 168 -9.89 -17.65 10.55
N ASP A 169 -10.17 -18.75 9.85
CA ASP A 169 -9.54 -19.04 8.56
C ASP A 169 -9.89 -17.98 7.51
N GLN A 170 -11.15 -17.53 7.47
CA GLN A 170 -11.53 -16.41 6.61
C GLN A 170 -10.80 -15.10 6.97
N MET A 171 -10.64 -14.81 8.27
CA MET A 171 -9.84 -13.66 8.71
C MET A 171 -8.40 -13.79 8.24
N ALA A 172 -7.78 -14.97 8.37
CA ALA A 172 -6.43 -15.24 7.92
C ALA A 172 -6.27 -15.06 6.40
N ALA A 173 -7.25 -15.50 5.62
CA ALA A 173 -7.28 -15.33 4.16
C ALA A 173 -7.40 -13.84 3.76
N ARG A 174 -8.17 -13.03 4.49
CA ARG A 174 -8.29 -11.58 4.23
C ARG A 174 -7.02 -10.82 4.60
N MET A 175 -6.46 -11.10 5.77
CA MET A 175 -5.29 -10.39 6.29
C MET A 175 -3.98 -10.81 5.62
N THR A 176 -3.93 -11.99 4.99
CA THR A 176 -2.79 -12.50 4.19
C THR A 176 -1.42 -12.30 4.84
N ASN A 177 -1.32 -12.48 6.17
CA ASN A 177 -0.07 -12.44 6.90
C ASN A 177 0.20 -13.75 7.65
N THR A 178 1.47 -14.00 7.94
CA THR A 178 1.91 -15.24 8.59
C THR A 178 1.33 -15.38 10.00
N GLU A 179 1.26 -14.28 10.74
CA GLU A 179 0.82 -14.27 12.15
C GLU A 179 -0.66 -14.65 12.28
N THR A 180 -1.53 -14.15 11.40
CA THR A 180 -2.96 -14.56 11.39
C THR A 180 -3.17 -15.99 10.92
N ALA A 181 -2.37 -16.46 9.96
CA ALA A 181 -2.43 -17.86 9.53
C ALA A 181 -2.01 -18.82 10.68
N VAL A 182 -0.97 -18.45 11.41
CA VAL A 182 -0.54 -19.22 12.61
C VAL A 182 -1.62 -19.17 13.69
N LEU A 183 -2.22 -18.00 13.96
CA LEU A 183 -3.31 -17.85 14.93
C LEU A 183 -4.49 -18.78 14.60
N ALA A 184 -4.97 -18.77 13.35
CA ALA A 184 -6.07 -19.62 12.92
C ALA A 184 -5.75 -21.12 13.13
N ARG A 185 -4.52 -21.54 12.76
CA ARG A 185 -4.07 -22.93 12.96
C ARG A 185 -3.99 -23.31 14.41
N VAL A 186 -3.43 -22.44 15.26
CA VAL A 186 -3.31 -22.65 16.72
C VAL A 186 -4.70 -22.86 17.34
N ILE A 187 -5.66 -21.97 17.03
CA ILE A 187 -7.02 -22.10 17.54
C ILE A 187 -7.67 -23.40 17.07
N ARG A 188 -7.49 -23.79 15.81
CA ARG A 188 -8.01 -25.04 15.25
C ARG A 188 -7.43 -26.27 15.96
N VAL A 189 -6.11 -26.31 16.17
CA VAL A 189 -5.45 -27.42 16.87
C VAL A 189 -5.93 -27.51 18.31
N GLN A 190 -6.01 -26.39 19.04
CA GLN A 190 -6.47 -26.39 20.42
C GLN A 190 -7.94 -26.78 20.60
N ALA A 191 -8.78 -26.41 19.63
CA ALA A 191 -10.17 -26.85 19.63
C ALA A 191 -10.32 -28.37 19.44
N GLN A 192 -9.38 -29.03 18.75
CA GLN A 192 -9.36 -30.49 18.56
C GLN A 192 -8.72 -31.25 19.71
N THR A 193 -7.65 -30.71 20.30
CA THR A 193 -6.88 -31.37 21.36
C THR A 193 -7.36 -31.07 22.78
N GLY A 194 -8.14 -29.99 22.97
CA GLY A 194 -8.70 -29.64 24.28
C GLY A 194 -7.67 -29.09 25.27
N GLY A 195 -6.68 -28.35 24.82
CA GLY A 195 -5.63 -27.78 25.69
C GLY A 195 -5.93 -26.40 26.24
N ASP A 196 -5.00 -25.84 27.04
CA ASP A 196 -5.08 -24.45 27.53
C ASP A 196 -4.82 -23.44 26.40
N LEU A 197 -5.91 -23.01 25.77
CA LEU A 197 -5.88 -22.00 24.70
C LEU A 197 -5.26 -20.68 25.19
N GLY A 198 -5.47 -20.31 26.46
CA GLY A 198 -4.93 -19.08 27.03
C GLY A 198 -3.41 -19.06 27.00
N SER A 199 -2.76 -20.14 27.49
CA SER A 199 -1.28 -20.21 27.48
C SER A 199 -0.70 -20.21 26.08
N VAL A 200 -1.35 -20.88 25.12
CA VAL A 200 -0.88 -20.93 23.73
C VAL A 200 -1.02 -19.56 23.04
N LEU A 201 -2.12 -18.82 23.29
CA LEU A 201 -2.28 -17.45 22.80
C LEU A 201 -1.24 -16.49 23.37
N ASP A 202 -0.87 -16.65 24.66
CA ASP A 202 0.21 -15.88 25.28
C ASP A 202 1.57 -16.20 24.66
N GLY A 203 1.86 -17.49 24.42
CA GLY A 203 3.07 -17.91 23.73
C GLY A 203 3.17 -17.32 22.32
N LEU A 204 2.05 -17.30 21.58
CA LEU A 204 1.99 -16.66 20.26
C LEU A 204 2.23 -15.15 20.36
N ALA A 205 1.60 -14.47 21.32
CA ALA A 205 1.81 -13.04 21.57
C ALA A 205 3.29 -12.74 21.90
N GLY A 206 3.94 -13.60 22.72
CA GLY A 206 5.37 -13.54 23.01
C GLY A 206 6.21 -13.64 21.74
N THR A 207 5.95 -14.64 20.91
CA THR A 207 6.67 -14.86 19.64
C THR A 207 6.54 -13.65 18.70
N ILE A 208 5.34 -13.09 18.56
CA ILE A 208 5.11 -11.87 17.75
C ILE A 208 5.91 -10.69 18.31
N ARG A 209 5.91 -10.50 19.63
CA ARG A 209 6.68 -9.46 20.31
C ARG A 209 8.18 -9.58 20.05
N ASP A 210 8.73 -10.78 20.16
CA ASP A 210 10.16 -11.01 19.98
C ASP A 210 10.59 -10.78 18.52
N ARG A 211 9.78 -11.25 17.56
CA ARG A 211 9.97 -10.93 16.14
C ARG A 211 9.95 -9.42 15.88
N ARG A 212 9.00 -8.68 16.50
CA ARG A 212 8.94 -7.21 16.35
C ARG A 212 10.17 -6.52 16.96
N ARG A 213 10.64 -6.99 18.13
CA ARG A 213 11.88 -6.47 18.75
C ARG A 213 13.08 -6.68 17.83
N LEU A 214 13.20 -7.91 17.27
CA LEU A 214 14.28 -8.24 16.35
C LEU A 214 14.24 -7.35 15.11
N ARG A 215 13.08 -7.22 14.46
CA ARG A 215 12.89 -6.33 13.29
C ARG A 215 13.28 -4.88 13.61
N ARG A 216 12.90 -4.35 14.78
CA ARG A 216 13.28 -2.99 15.20
C ARG A 216 14.80 -2.87 15.38
N ARG A 217 15.44 -3.86 15.98
CA ARG A 217 16.90 -3.87 16.18
C ARG A 217 17.64 -3.92 14.84
N VAL A 218 17.25 -4.80 13.94
CA VAL A 218 17.78 -4.85 12.57
C VAL A 218 17.61 -3.53 11.84
N LYS A 219 16.40 -2.93 11.91
CA LYS A 219 16.13 -1.62 11.30
C LYS A 219 17.01 -0.51 11.89
N ALA A 220 17.26 -0.52 13.19
CA ALA A 220 18.13 0.49 13.83
C ALA A 220 19.59 0.35 13.36
N ILE A 221 20.13 -0.89 13.34
CA ILE A 221 21.50 -1.15 12.88
C ILE A 221 21.67 -0.80 11.39
N THR A 222 20.69 -1.19 10.56
CA THR A 222 20.73 -0.89 9.12
C THR A 222 20.50 0.59 8.83
N ALA A 223 19.81 1.34 9.70
CA ALA A 223 19.65 2.79 9.55
C ALA A 223 20.97 3.53 9.74
N GLN A 224 21.79 3.12 10.71
CA GLN A 224 23.12 3.67 10.91
C GLN A 224 24.01 3.42 9.68
N GLY A 225 24.04 2.18 9.16
CA GLY A 225 24.80 1.86 7.95
C GLY A 225 24.33 2.65 6.73
N ARG A 226 23.01 2.88 6.58
CA ARG A 226 22.48 3.73 5.50
C ARG A 226 22.90 5.20 5.65
N ALA A 227 22.84 5.74 6.85
CA ALA A 227 23.27 7.12 7.09
C ALA A 227 24.76 7.31 6.75
N THR A 228 25.63 6.37 7.16
CA THR A 228 27.05 6.37 6.81
C THR A 228 27.25 6.23 5.30
N ALA A 229 26.50 5.37 4.64
CA ALA A 229 26.55 5.18 3.18
C ALA A 229 26.21 6.47 2.42
N TRP A 230 25.14 7.16 2.83
CA TRP A 230 24.76 8.43 2.25
C TRP A 230 25.82 9.52 2.48
N LEU A 231 26.39 9.58 3.69
CA LEU A 231 27.45 10.54 4.00
C LEU A 231 28.70 10.32 3.14
N LEU A 232 29.15 9.05 3.05
CA LEU A 232 30.32 8.69 2.25
C LEU A 232 30.09 8.86 0.75
N GLY A 233 28.89 8.56 0.23
CA GLY A 233 28.57 8.73 -1.19
C GLY A 233 28.34 10.21 -1.59
N LEU A 234 27.90 11.05 -0.65
CA LEU A 234 27.74 12.49 -0.92
C LEU A 234 29.05 13.26 -0.85
N LEU A 235 30.01 12.77 -0.08
CA LEU A 235 31.30 13.45 0.17
C LEU A 235 32.09 13.67 -1.12
N PRO A 236 32.33 12.68 -2.02
CA PRO A 236 33.03 12.90 -3.28
C PRO A 236 32.30 13.89 -4.20
N LEU A 237 30.98 13.86 -4.22
CA LEU A 237 30.18 14.80 -5.00
C LEU A 237 30.26 16.21 -4.47
N ALA A 238 30.29 16.40 -3.14
CA ALA A 238 30.50 17.71 -2.50
C ALA A 238 31.90 18.26 -2.78
N ILE A 239 32.93 17.42 -2.65
CA ILE A 239 34.32 17.81 -2.96
C ILE A 239 34.48 18.13 -4.45
N GLY A 240 33.91 17.27 -5.33
CA GLY A 240 33.93 17.50 -6.78
C GLY A 240 33.23 18.80 -7.18
N GLY A 241 32.10 19.12 -6.56
CA GLY A 241 31.38 20.38 -6.75
C GLY A 241 32.18 21.61 -6.25
N PHE A 242 32.86 21.47 -5.11
CA PHE A 242 33.76 22.54 -4.60
C PHE A 242 34.94 22.76 -5.53
N VAL A 243 35.57 21.68 -5.99
CA VAL A 243 36.70 21.78 -6.96
C VAL A 243 36.24 22.38 -8.28
N ALA A 244 35.05 22.01 -8.77
CA ALA A 244 34.46 22.56 -10.00
C ALA A 244 34.09 24.06 -9.88
N SER A 245 33.99 24.61 -8.67
CA SER A 245 33.75 26.04 -8.46
C SER A 245 35.00 26.90 -8.62
N GLN A 246 36.20 26.28 -8.70
CA GLN A 246 37.46 26.95 -8.93
C GLN A 246 37.80 26.87 -10.43
N ASP A 247 37.91 28.01 -11.11
CA ASP A 247 38.07 28.08 -12.57
C ASP A 247 39.30 27.33 -13.08
N GLU A 248 40.46 27.43 -12.40
CA GLU A 248 41.69 26.74 -12.79
C GLU A 248 41.58 25.20 -12.73
N LEU A 249 40.95 24.68 -11.66
CA LEU A 249 40.75 23.24 -11.48
C LEU A 249 39.65 22.69 -12.39
N ARG A 250 38.60 23.46 -12.61
CA ARG A 250 37.56 23.10 -13.55
C ARG A 250 38.07 22.92 -14.96
N ASP A 251 38.92 23.88 -15.44
CA ASP A 251 39.50 23.83 -16.76
C ASP A 251 40.49 22.66 -16.90
N ALA A 252 41.23 22.33 -15.86
CA ALA A 252 42.10 21.16 -15.83
C ALA A 252 41.27 19.84 -15.87
N MET A 253 40.16 19.75 -15.14
CA MET A 253 39.31 18.53 -15.08
C MET A 253 38.42 18.37 -16.29
N LEU A 254 37.80 19.43 -16.81
CA LEU A 254 36.89 19.38 -17.94
C LEU A 254 37.52 19.68 -19.28
N GLY A 255 38.61 20.47 -19.30
CA GLY A 255 39.32 20.89 -20.50
C GLY A 255 40.36 19.89 -21.00
N THR A 256 40.80 18.93 -20.18
CA THR A 256 41.80 17.94 -20.57
C THR A 256 41.20 16.55 -20.69
N LEU A 257 41.65 15.76 -21.68
CA LEU A 257 41.20 14.40 -21.90
C LEU A 257 41.52 13.47 -20.71
N ILE A 258 42.64 13.72 -20.06
CA ILE A 258 43.09 13.02 -18.83
C ILE A 258 42.17 13.35 -17.67
N GLY A 259 41.80 14.63 -17.46
CA GLY A 259 40.87 15.06 -16.41
C GLY A 259 39.50 14.45 -16.57
N GLN A 260 38.93 14.44 -17.78
CA GLN A 260 37.65 13.81 -18.09
C GLN A 260 37.64 12.30 -17.82
N PHE A 261 38.73 11.59 -18.15
CA PHE A 261 38.89 10.17 -17.87
C PHE A 261 38.89 9.89 -16.37
N PHE A 262 39.64 10.63 -15.57
CA PHE A 262 39.66 10.45 -14.11
C PHE A 262 38.34 10.84 -13.44
N LEU A 263 37.69 11.88 -13.93
CA LEU A 263 36.34 12.27 -13.44
C LEU A 263 35.30 11.17 -13.74
N GLY A 264 35.29 10.62 -14.94
CA GLY A 264 34.41 9.51 -15.32
C GLY A 264 34.66 8.25 -14.50
N LEU A 265 35.95 7.93 -14.25
CA LEU A 265 36.34 6.80 -13.42
C LEU A 265 35.90 6.99 -11.96
N ALA A 266 36.10 8.20 -11.39
CA ALA A 266 35.65 8.51 -10.03
C ALA A 266 34.15 8.40 -9.87
N MET A 267 33.37 8.95 -10.79
CA MET A 267 31.89 8.82 -10.77
C MET A 267 31.43 7.37 -10.93
N ALA A 268 32.10 6.58 -11.76
CA ALA A 268 31.78 5.16 -11.93
C ALA A 268 32.06 4.36 -10.64
N LEU A 269 33.18 4.60 -9.99
CA LEU A 269 33.54 3.97 -8.71
C LEU A 269 32.60 4.39 -7.58
N ASP A 270 32.25 5.67 -7.49
CA ASP A 270 31.29 6.17 -6.48
C ASP A 270 29.90 5.58 -6.69
N GLY A 271 29.43 5.52 -7.94
CA GLY A 271 28.17 4.85 -8.29
C GLY A 271 28.17 3.35 -7.94
N LEU A 272 29.26 2.65 -8.18
CA LEU A 272 29.43 1.23 -7.83
C LEU A 272 29.48 1.03 -6.31
N ALA A 273 30.12 1.94 -5.57
CA ALA A 273 30.15 1.93 -4.12
C ALA A 273 28.76 2.14 -3.52
N ILE A 274 28.01 3.14 -3.99
CA ILE A 274 26.63 3.41 -3.56
C ILE A 274 25.73 2.19 -3.89
N PHE A 275 25.83 1.64 -5.10
CA PHE A 275 25.06 0.47 -5.50
C PHE A 275 25.34 -0.74 -4.59
N SER A 276 26.60 -1.03 -4.29
CA SER A 276 27.02 -2.12 -3.42
C SER A 276 26.50 -1.93 -2.00
N LEU A 277 26.62 -0.71 -1.45
CA LEU A 277 26.11 -0.36 -0.12
C LEU A 277 24.59 -0.50 -0.01
N VAL A 278 23.84 -0.02 -1.00
CA VAL A 278 22.38 -0.16 -1.02
C VAL A 278 21.97 -1.64 -1.11
N ARG A 279 22.72 -2.47 -1.85
CA ARG A 279 22.46 -3.90 -1.99
C ARG A 279 22.74 -4.67 -0.69
N ILE A 280 23.86 -4.35 0.00
CA ILE A 280 24.24 -4.99 1.27
C ILE A 280 23.28 -4.59 2.41
N THR A 281 22.82 -3.33 2.44
CA THR A 281 21.91 -2.84 3.49
C THR A 281 20.44 -3.24 3.27
N LYS A 282 20.12 -3.85 2.12
CA LYS A 282 18.78 -4.37 1.81
C LYS A 282 18.64 -5.80 2.36
N ILE A 283 18.67 -5.92 3.69
CA ILE A 283 18.33 -7.18 4.38
C ILE A 283 16.81 -7.18 4.54
N ASP A 284 16.10 -8.03 3.78
CA ASP A 284 14.70 -8.36 4.03
C ASP A 284 14.64 -9.34 5.23
N PRO A 285 14.06 -8.92 6.38
CA PRO A 285 13.89 -9.77 7.56
C PRO A 285 12.72 -10.74 7.43
#